data_f1139c228c8e7175d78b36fede8f0bc6
#
_entry.id   f1139c228c8e7175d78b36fede8f0bc6
#
_cell.length_a   1.000
_cell.length_b   1.000
_cell.length_c   1.000
_cell.angle_alpha   90.00
_cell.angle_beta   90.00
_cell.angle_gamma   90.00
#
_symmetry.space_group_name_H-M   'P 1'
#
loop_
_entity.id
_entity.type
_entity.pdbx_description
1 polymer ?
#
loop_
_entity_poly.entity_id
_entity_poly.type
_entity_poly.pdbx_seq_one_letter_code
_entity_poly.pdbx_strand_id
1 'polypeptide(L)'
;MRIAILGTRGIPNYYGGFEHISEYVSAGLVKKGHSVTVYNSHNHPYTADAWNGVNIQHCYDPEYLIGTAGQFVYDLNCLMDARRRKFDVVLLMGYTSSSVWGRLYPKKSAIITNMDGLEWKRSKYSKPVQQFLKYAEKLAVKHSHFYISDSRVIKDYLENKYNITSEYIPYGADLISEVEKEQLDAPSAQKEDYFLLMARMEPENNIETILEGFNNSNSPRTFKVLGDTGNRFGQYIRHRFQNDERIQFKGAIFDTAKVRALQNNSYLYFHGHSVGGTNPSLLEAMASEALIAAHDNPFNKSVLHSDAFYFSDASGVQHLVETVQRKETERNMVKNNLHKIAFQFNWEKIVNEYEAFIVECYQSLNHERVISYQ
;
A
#
# COMPACT_ATOMS: atom_id res chain seq x y z
N MET A 1 -9.79 -4.00 -24.49
CA MET A 1 -8.62 -3.09 -24.69
C MET A 1 -7.32 -3.82 -24.37
N ARG A 2 -6.20 -3.30 -24.88
CA ARG A 2 -4.85 -3.77 -24.54
C ARG A 2 -4.26 -2.82 -23.49
N ILE A 3 -4.02 -3.33 -22.30
CA ILE A 3 -3.60 -2.52 -21.14
C ILE A 3 -2.21 -2.99 -20.68
N ALA A 4 -1.29 -2.05 -20.47
CA ALA A 4 0.02 -2.31 -19.86
C ALA A 4 0.04 -1.76 -18.43
N ILE A 5 0.60 -2.51 -17.48
CA ILE A 5 0.84 -2.09 -16.10
C ILE A 5 2.34 -2.11 -15.85
N LEU A 6 2.90 -0.94 -15.50
CA LEU A 6 4.32 -0.70 -15.25
C LEU A 6 4.53 -0.04 -13.88
N GLY A 7 5.76 0.03 -13.42
CA GLY A 7 6.13 0.73 -12.18
C GLY A 7 6.06 -0.17 -10.94
N THR A 8 5.92 -1.47 -11.14
CA THR A 8 6.03 -2.50 -10.09
C THR A 8 7.24 -3.37 -10.34
N ARG A 9 7.67 -4.16 -9.36
CA ARG A 9 8.68 -5.21 -9.58
C ARG A 9 8.09 -6.47 -10.21
N GLY A 10 6.77 -6.57 -10.27
CA GLY A 10 6.03 -7.63 -10.96
C GLY A 10 4.98 -8.33 -10.11
N ILE A 11 4.29 -9.27 -10.75
CA ILE A 11 3.27 -10.16 -10.16
C ILE A 11 3.64 -11.64 -10.36
N PRO A 12 3.15 -12.57 -9.50
CA PRO A 12 2.40 -12.35 -8.25
C PRO A 12 3.22 -11.58 -7.21
N ASN A 13 2.54 -10.99 -6.21
CA ASN A 13 3.17 -10.12 -5.22
C ASN A 13 4.20 -10.83 -4.34
N TYR A 14 5.43 -10.29 -4.33
CA TYR A 14 6.54 -10.70 -3.45
C TYR A 14 7.19 -9.52 -2.72
N TYR A 15 6.70 -8.28 -2.94
CA TYR A 15 7.45 -7.13 -2.50
C TYR A 15 6.63 -6.10 -1.73
N GLY A 16 5.53 -5.58 -2.28
CA GLY A 16 4.87 -4.43 -1.65
C GLY A 16 3.48 -4.09 -2.16
N GLY A 17 3.04 -2.88 -1.81
CA GLY A 17 1.66 -2.45 -2.08
C GLY A 17 1.32 -2.36 -3.56
N PHE A 18 2.22 -1.83 -4.39
CA PHE A 18 1.95 -1.71 -5.84
C PHE A 18 1.89 -3.06 -6.55
N GLU A 19 2.69 -4.02 -6.13
CA GLU A 19 2.61 -5.39 -6.62
C GLU A 19 1.26 -6.01 -6.21
N HIS A 20 0.84 -5.80 -4.96
CA HIS A 20 -0.43 -6.31 -4.44
C HIS A 20 -1.64 -5.78 -5.21
N ILE A 21 -1.75 -4.46 -5.40
CA ILE A 21 -2.86 -3.88 -6.17
C ILE A 21 -2.79 -4.29 -7.65
N SER A 22 -1.59 -4.37 -8.24
CA SER A 22 -1.41 -4.79 -9.62
C SER A 22 -1.83 -6.23 -9.86
N GLU A 23 -1.62 -7.11 -8.89
CA GLU A 23 -2.06 -8.50 -8.92
C GLU A 23 -3.59 -8.59 -9.02
N TYR A 24 -4.32 -7.91 -8.14
CA TYR A 24 -5.78 -7.93 -8.15
C TYR A 24 -6.38 -7.21 -9.36
N VAL A 25 -5.88 -6.03 -9.68
CA VAL A 25 -6.40 -5.22 -10.79
C VAL A 25 -6.13 -5.91 -12.13
N SER A 26 -4.94 -6.45 -12.36
CA SER A 26 -4.62 -7.11 -13.64
C SER A 26 -5.47 -8.35 -13.88
N ALA A 27 -5.59 -9.23 -12.86
CA ALA A 27 -6.42 -10.44 -12.95
C ALA A 27 -7.91 -10.09 -13.10
N GLY A 28 -8.37 -9.06 -12.40
CA GLY A 28 -9.75 -8.58 -12.51
C GLY A 28 -10.07 -8.01 -13.89
N LEU A 29 -9.19 -7.22 -14.47
CA LEU A 29 -9.33 -6.68 -15.82
C LEU A 29 -9.34 -7.79 -16.89
N VAL A 30 -8.54 -8.85 -16.71
CA VAL A 30 -8.59 -10.03 -17.61
C VAL A 30 -9.95 -10.71 -17.52
N LYS A 31 -10.52 -10.93 -16.34
CA LYS A 31 -11.86 -11.50 -16.17
C LYS A 31 -12.94 -10.67 -16.86
N LYS A 32 -12.73 -9.37 -17.02
CA LYS A 32 -13.63 -8.43 -17.74
C LYS A 32 -13.36 -8.36 -19.25
N GLY A 33 -12.49 -9.21 -19.79
CA GLY A 33 -12.23 -9.34 -21.21
C GLY A 33 -11.16 -8.39 -21.78
N HIS A 34 -10.35 -7.76 -20.94
CA HIS A 34 -9.21 -6.98 -21.39
C HIS A 34 -7.97 -7.86 -21.60
N SER A 35 -7.11 -7.49 -22.54
CA SER A 35 -5.77 -8.07 -22.69
C SER A 35 -4.78 -7.27 -21.85
N VAL A 36 -4.35 -7.84 -20.73
CA VAL A 36 -3.47 -7.15 -19.78
C VAL A 36 -2.05 -7.71 -19.86
N THR A 37 -1.06 -6.84 -19.84
CA THR A 37 0.36 -7.18 -19.71
C THR A 37 0.93 -6.44 -18.50
N VAL A 38 1.51 -7.19 -17.57
CA VAL A 38 2.26 -6.63 -16.43
C VAL A 38 3.75 -6.81 -16.68
N TYR A 39 4.52 -5.77 -16.41
CA TYR A 39 5.97 -5.79 -16.53
C TYR A 39 6.60 -6.26 -15.23
N ASN A 40 7.36 -7.36 -15.30
CA ASN A 40 8.11 -7.92 -14.19
C ASN A 40 9.61 -7.63 -14.35
N SER A 41 10.31 -7.40 -13.24
CA SER A 41 11.76 -7.48 -13.20
C SER A 41 12.22 -8.88 -13.64
N HIS A 42 13.29 -8.98 -14.41
CA HIS A 42 13.86 -10.29 -14.80
C HIS A 42 14.36 -11.10 -13.59
N ASN A 43 14.58 -10.43 -12.44
CA ASN A 43 14.94 -11.07 -11.17
C ASN A 43 13.71 -11.48 -10.34
N HIS A 44 12.50 -11.28 -10.86
CA HIS A 44 11.30 -11.67 -10.17
C HIS A 44 11.26 -13.20 -9.98
N PRO A 45 10.90 -13.72 -8.77
CA PRO A 45 10.93 -15.16 -8.50
C PRO A 45 9.94 -15.97 -9.36
N TYR A 46 8.87 -15.33 -9.84
CA TYR A 46 7.95 -15.94 -10.79
C TYR A 46 8.44 -15.71 -12.22
N THR A 47 8.82 -16.80 -12.90
CA THR A 47 9.51 -16.75 -14.19
C THR A 47 8.63 -17.12 -15.39
N ALA A 48 7.36 -17.51 -15.19
CA ALA A 48 6.46 -17.81 -16.28
C ALA A 48 5.97 -16.56 -16.99
N ASP A 49 5.61 -16.68 -18.26
CA ASP A 49 5.15 -15.57 -19.12
C ASP A 49 3.66 -15.23 -18.95
N ALA A 50 2.95 -15.94 -18.06
CA ALA A 50 1.54 -15.68 -17.78
C ALA A 50 1.17 -16.06 -16.34
N TRP A 51 0.25 -15.31 -15.75
CA TRP A 51 -0.32 -15.58 -14.43
C TRP A 51 -1.82 -15.20 -14.42
N ASN A 52 -2.71 -16.14 -14.06
CA ASN A 52 -4.17 -15.92 -14.04
C ASN A 52 -4.74 -15.24 -15.30
N GLY A 53 -4.20 -15.57 -16.48
CA GLY A 53 -4.61 -14.99 -17.76
C GLY A 53 -3.97 -13.64 -18.08
N VAL A 54 -3.19 -13.08 -17.16
CA VAL A 54 -2.38 -11.87 -17.36
C VAL A 54 -1.09 -12.26 -18.08
N ASN A 55 -0.72 -11.53 -19.16
CA ASN A 55 0.58 -11.70 -19.78
C ASN A 55 1.67 -11.04 -18.91
N ILE A 56 2.80 -11.70 -18.74
CA ILE A 56 3.95 -11.17 -18.03
C ILE A 56 5.06 -10.88 -19.02
N GLN A 57 5.63 -9.67 -18.94
CA GLN A 57 6.79 -9.27 -19.70
C GLN A 57 7.96 -9.03 -18.77
N HIS A 58 8.94 -9.92 -18.80
CA HIS A 58 10.19 -9.75 -18.05
C HIS A 58 11.11 -8.73 -18.73
N CYS A 59 11.54 -7.71 -17.97
CA CYS A 59 12.48 -6.70 -18.44
C CYS A 59 13.74 -6.68 -17.58
N TYR A 60 14.88 -6.35 -18.19
CA TYR A 60 16.15 -6.25 -17.49
C TYR A 60 16.10 -5.16 -16.43
N ASP A 61 16.49 -5.52 -15.21
CA ASP A 61 16.49 -4.70 -14.01
C ASP A 61 17.85 -4.84 -13.30
N PRO A 62 18.72 -3.82 -13.34
CA PRO A 62 20.02 -3.86 -12.68
C PRO A 62 19.98 -3.46 -11.19
N GLU A 63 18.83 -3.47 -10.51
CA GLU A 63 18.72 -3.07 -9.10
C GLU A 63 19.68 -3.86 -8.20
N TYR A 64 19.94 -5.15 -8.50
CA TYR A 64 20.87 -6.00 -7.78
C TYR A 64 22.34 -5.56 -7.92
N LEU A 65 22.68 -4.76 -8.95
CA LEU A 65 24.06 -4.27 -9.19
C LEU A 65 24.26 -2.85 -8.66
N ILE A 66 23.29 -1.97 -8.89
CA ILE A 66 23.42 -0.52 -8.64
C ILE A 66 22.38 0.02 -7.65
N GLY A 67 21.69 -0.88 -6.92
CA GLY A 67 20.67 -0.50 -5.96
C GLY A 67 19.48 0.18 -6.62
N THR A 68 18.76 1.02 -5.87
CA THR A 68 17.52 1.68 -6.33
C THR A 68 17.67 2.51 -7.62
N ALA A 69 18.89 2.90 -8.00
CA ALA A 69 19.13 3.55 -9.30
C ALA A 69 18.81 2.61 -10.47
N GLY A 70 18.86 1.31 -10.28
CA GLY A 70 18.48 0.30 -11.27
C GLY A 70 17.03 0.40 -11.71
N GLN A 71 16.13 0.87 -10.84
CA GLN A 71 14.72 1.05 -11.17
C GLN A 71 14.50 2.02 -12.34
N PHE A 72 15.35 3.04 -12.49
CA PHE A 72 15.28 3.95 -13.62
C PHE A 72 15.58 3.25 -14.95
N VAL A 73 16.56 2.34 -14.94
CA VAL A 73 16.90 1.54 -16.13
C VAL A 73 15.80 0.52 -16.43
N TYR A 74 15.27 -0.12 -15.40
CA TYR A 74 14.17 -1.05 -15.51
C TYR A 74 12.93 -0.38 -16.15
N ASP A 75 12.49 0.76 -15.61
CA ASP A 75 11.34 1.50 -16.14
C ASP A 75 11.57 1.95 -17.57
N LEU A 76 12.79 2.38 -17.91
CA LEU A 76 13.13 2.69 -19.31
C LEU A 76 12.92 1.48 -20.23
N ASN A 77 13.42 0.31 -19.84
CA ASN A 77 13.28 -0.92 -20.62
C ASN A 77 11.79 -1.30 -20.78
N CYS A 78 11.00 -1.21 -19.73
CA CYS A 78 9.55 -1.47 -19.77
C CYS A 78 8.84 -0.48 -20.72
N LEU A 79 9.15 0.81 -20.64
CA LEU A 79 8.56 1.84 -21.48
C LEU A 79 8.94 1.68 -22.96
N MET A 80 10.19 1.33 -23.25
CA MET A 80 10.63 1.08 -24.63
C MET A 80 9.95 -0.12 -25.27
N ASP A 81 9.72 -1.20 -24.48
CA ASP A 81 8.93 -2.34 -24.95
C ASP A 81 7.44 -1.97 -25.12
N ALA A 82 6.85 -1.27 -24.16
CA ALA A 82 5.45 -0.82 -24.23
C ALA A 82 5.19 0.06 -25.48
N ARG A 83 6.11 0.92 -25.86
CA ARG A 83 6.02 1.73 -27.10
C ARG A 83 5.93 0.87 -28.37
N ARG A 84 6.64 -0.26 -28.40
CA ARG A 84 6.66 -1.17 -29.56
C ARG A 84 5.37 -1.98 -29.65
N ARG A 85 4.79 -2.37 -28.51
CA ARG A 85 3.61 -3.25 -28.44
C ARG A 85 2.28 -2.54 -28.71
N LYS A 86 2.23 -1.22 -28.70
CA LYS A 86 1.03 -0.39 -29.01
C LYS A 86 -0.17 -0.73 -28.11
N PHE A 87 -0.05 -0.46 -26.82
CA PHE A 87 -1.16 -0.56 -25.87
C PHE A 87 -2.16 0.60 -26.04
N ASP A 88 -3.43 0.34 -25.72
CA ASP A 88 -4.47 1.37 -25.66
C ASP A 88 -4.27 2.26 -24.43
N VAL A 89 -3.94 1.62 -23.30
CA VAL A 89 -3.72 2.27 -22.01
C VAL A 89 -2.40 1.79 -21.39
N VAL A 90 -1.67 2.70 -20.78
CA VAL A 90 -0.51 2.43 -19.94
C VAL A 90 -0.82 2.95 -18.54
N LEU A 91 -0.94 2.05 -17.59
CA LEU A 91 -1.13 2.33 -16.17
C LEU A 91 0.24 2.27 -15.48
N LEU A 92 0.67 3.40 -14.92
CA LEU A 92 1.91 3.54 -14.17
C LEU A 92 1.60 3.45 -12.67
N MET A 93 2.16 2.45 -12.00
CA MET A 93 2.03 2.26 -10.55
C MET A 93 3.18 2.99 -9.86
N GLY A 94 2.92 4.23 -9.48
CA GLY A 94 3.94 5.16 -8.99
C GLY A 94 4.63 5.95 -10.09
N TYR A 95 5.39 6.97 -9.67
CA TYR A 95 5.98 7.93 -10.60
C TYR A 95 7.49 8.16 -10.42
N THR A 96 8.09 7.67 -9.35
CA THR A 96 9.43 8.07 -8.91
C THR A 96 10.50 7.89 -9.98
N SER A 97 10.57 6.73 -10.60
CA SER A 97 11.57 6.39 -11.63
C SER A 97 11.04 6.52 -13.04
N SER A 98 9.74 6.22 -13.27
CA SER A 98 9.12 6.27 -14.59
C SER A 98 8.96 7.69 -15.14
N SER A 99 8.67 8.68 -14.28
CA SER A 99 8.35 10.06 -14.71
C SER A 99 9.51 10.79 -15.39
N VAL A 100 10.77 10.44 -15.07
CA VAL A 100 11.95 11.04 -15.75
C VAL A 100 12.00 10.69 -17.23
N TRP A 101 11.36 9.59 -17.61
CA TRP A 101 11.22 9.11 -18.98
C TRP A 101 9.94 9.59 -19.66
N GLY A 102 9.21 10.54 -19.09
CA GLY A 102 7.89 10.97 -19.55
C GLY A 102 7.84 11.39 -21.04
N ARG A 103 8.94 11.94 -21.56
CA ARG A 103 9.05 12.25 -23.02
C ARG A 103 9.06 10.99 -23.91
N LEU A 104 9.33 9.84 -23.33
CA LEU A 104 9.35 8.54 -24.00
C LEU A 104 8.04 7.76 -23.82
N TYR A 105 7.05 8.29 -23.14
CA TYR A 105 5.76 7.63 -23.00
C TYR A 105 5.12 7.36 -24.37
N PRO A 106 4.39 6.23 -24.54
CA PRO A 106 3.73 5.90 -25.80
C PRO A 106 2.71 6.96 -26.19
N LYS A 107 2.94 7.67 -27.29
CA LYS A 107 2.11 8.83 -27.72
C LYS A 107 0.66 8.49 -28.07
N LYS A 108 0.37 7.21 -28.38
CA LYS A 108 -0.97 6.77 -28.80
C LYS A 108 -1.78 6.15 -27.67
N SER A 109 -1.15 5.85 -26.54
CA SER A 109 -1.79 5.28 -25.37
C SER A 109 -2.34 6.36 -24.45
N ALA A 110 -3.41 6.08 -23.73
CA ALA A 110 -3.78 6.86 -22.56
C ALA A 110 -2.80 6.53 -21.42
N ILE A 111 -2.14 7.55 -20.89
CA ILE A 111 -1.21 7.40 -19.77
C ILE A 111 -1.93 7.76 -18.50
N ILE A 112 -2.11 6.79 -17.64
CA ILE A 112 -2.75 6.93 -16.32
C ILE A 112 -1.68 6.66 -15.26
N THR A 113 -1.48 7.59 -14.32
CA THR A 113 -0.49 7.41 -13.24
C THR A 113 -1.17 7.37 -11.90
N ASN A 114 -0.95 6.29 -11.15
CA ASN A 114 -1.25 6.23 -9.73
C ASN A 114 -0.19 7.07 -9.00
N MET A 115 -0.64 8.17 -8.36
CA MET A 115 0.22 9.20 -7.81
C MET A 115 0.76 8.87 -6.43
N ASP A 116 0.69 7.62 -5.99
CA ASP A 116 1.32 7.13 -4.76
C ASP A 116 1.25 8.11 -3.56
N GLY A 117 1.83 7.73 -2.44
CA GLY A 117 1.99 8.59 -1.27
C GLY A 117 2.97 9.75 -1.52
N LEU A 118 3.00 10.69 -0.58
CA LEU A 118 3.94 11.81 -0.60
C LEU A 118 5.36 11.33 -0.25
N GLU A 119 5.98 10.56 -1.17
CA GLU A 119 7.28 9.90 -0.95
C GLU A 119 8.38 10.87 -0.48
N TRP A 120 8.33 12.10 -0.95
CA TRP A 120 9.26 13.16 -0.51
C TRP A 120 9.11 13.58 0.95
N LYS A 121 8.03 13.20 1.64
CA LYS A 121 7.84 13.44 3.09
C LYS A 121 8.50 12.36 3.96
N ARG A 122 8.94 11.24 3.39
CA ARG A 122 9.54 10.17 4.18
C ARG A 122 10.85 10.61 4.80
N SER A 123 10.96 10.45 6.10
CA SER A 123 12.13 10.87 6.90
C SER A 123 13.40 10.06 6.61
N LYS A 124 13.25 8.86 6.06
CA LYS A 124 14.38 8.02 5.64
C LYS A 124 15.21 8.60 4.49
N TYR A 125 14.66 9.54 3.72
CA TYR A 125 15.35 10.12 2.59
C TYR A 125 16.11 11.40 2.96
N SER A 126 17.33 11.54 2.42
CA SER A 126 18.10 12.78 2.51
C SER A 126 17.41 13.94 1.78
N LYS A 127 17.74 15.19 2.17
CA LYS A 127 17.16 16.38 1.53
C LYS A 127 17.30 16.42 -0.01
N PRO A 128 18.47 16.07 -0.62
CA PRO A 128 18.58 15.99 -2.08
C PRO A 128 17.62 14.97 -2.71
N VAL A 129 17.46 13.79 -2.09
CA VAL A 129 16.51 12.76 -2.56
C VAL A 129 15.07 13.27 -2.45
N GLN A 130 14.70 13.94 -1.36
CA GLN A 130 13.37 14.53 -1.21
C GLN A 130 13.09 15.60 -2.30
N GLN A 131 14.09 16.41 -2.65
CA GLN A 131 13.97 17.39 -3.73
C GLN A 131 13.80 16.72 -5.10
N PHE A 132 14.56 15.66 -5.35
CA PHE A 132 14.40 14.85 -6.55
C PHE A 132 13.00 14.23 -6.64
N LEU A 133 12.47 13.66 -5.54
CA LEU A 133 11.12 13.08 -5.51
C LEU A 133 10.03 14.13 -5.80
N LYS A 134 10.17 15.36 -5.29
CA LYS A 134 9.29 16.49 -5.66
C LYS A 134 9.40 16.86 -7.15
N TYR A 135 10.59 16.75 -7.73
CA TYR A 135 10.78 16.98 -9.16
C TYR A 135 10.15 15.86 -10.00
N ALA A 136 10.31 14.59 -9.60
CA ALA A 136 9.67 13.45 -10.22
C ALA A 136 8.14 13.55 -10.21
N GLU A 137 7.55 14.02 -9.10
CA GLU A 137 6.12 14.31 -9.00
C GLU A 137 5.65 15.35 -10.03
N LYS A 138 6.41 16.45 -10.20
CA LYS A 138 6.12 17.46 -11.24
C LYS A 138 6.21 16.89 -12.66
N LEU A 139 7.18 15.99 -12.89
CA LEU A 139 7.31 15.34 -14.20
C LEU A 139 6.14 14.39 -14.46
N ALA A 140 5.67 13.65 -13.44
CA ALA A 140 4.49 12.80 -13.55
C ALA A 140 3.26 13.62 -13.93
N VAL A 141 3.01 14.73 -13.22
CA VAL A 141 1.91 15.67 -13.54
C VAL A 141 2.03 16.23 -14.96
N LYS A 142 3.25 16.50 -15.43
CA LYS A 142 3.47 17.06 -16.78
C LYS A 142 3.23 16.07 -17.90
N HIS A 143 3.50 14.79 -17.68
CA HIS A 143 3.60 13.80 -18.76
C HIS A 143 2.47 12.76 -18.75
N SER A 144 1.68 12.66 -17.68
CA SER A 144 0.50 11.80 -17.62
C SER A 144 -0.73 12.55 -18.18
N HIS A 145 -1.67 11.80 -18.70
CA HIS A 145 -2.96 12.35 -19.17
C HIS A 145 -3.99 12.34 -18.04
N PHE A 146 -3.97 11.30 -17.19
CA PHE A 146 -4.92 11.07 -16.12
C PHE A 146 -4.22 10.58 -14.86
N TYR A 147 -4.85 10.77 -13.69
CA TYR A 147 -4.24 10.50 -12.40
C TYR A 147 -5.19 9.71 -11.51
N ILE A 148 -4.62 8.75 -10.76
CA ILE A 148 -5.29 8.04 -9.68
C ILE A 148 -4.62 8.42 -8.37
N SER A 149 -5.41 8.64 -7.33
CA SER A 149 -4.96 8.82 -5.95
C SER A 149 -5.56 7.71 -5.10
N ASP A 150 -4.73 7.01 -4.35
CA ASP A 150 -5.15 5.95 -3.44
C ASP A 150 -5.66 6.48 -2.08
N SER A 151 -5.57 7.79 -1.87
CA SER A 151 -6.01 8.48 -0.66
C SER A 151 -6.70 9.81 -0.99
N ARG A 152 -7.76 10.14 -0.26
CA ARG A 152 -8.42 11.45 -0.34
C ARG A 152 -7.44 12.60 -0.03
N VAL A 153 -6.53 12.39 0.92
CA VAL A 153 -5.49 13.37 1.28
C VAL A 153 -4.55 13.65 0.11
N ILE A 154 -4.20 12.61 -0.68
CA ILE A 154 -3.39 12.78 -1.89
C ILE A 154 -4.19 13.49 -2.98
N LYS A 155 -5.45 13.12 -3.18
CA LYS A 155 -6.35 13.79 -4.13
C LYS A 155 -6.41 15.29 -3.85
N ASP A 156 -6.74 15.68 -2.61
CA ASP A 156 -6.83 17.08 -2.19
C ASP A 156 -5.49 17.81 -2.36
N TYR A 157 -4.39 17.14 -2.05
CA TYR A 157 -3.04 17.71 -2.23
C TYR A 157 -2.74 18.00 -3.71
N LEU A 158 -3.04 17.08 -4.62
CA LEU A 158 -2.80 17.25 -6.05
C LEU A 158 -3.67 18.36 -6.64
N GLU A 159 -4.94 18.42 -6.25
CA GLU A 159 -5.87 19.47 -6.63
C GLU A 159 -5.37 20.85 -6.16
N ASN A 160 -5.05 20.98 -4.87
CA ASN A 160 -4.58 22.25 -4.29
C ASN A 160 -3.22 22.71 -4.84
N LYS A 161 -2.31 21.79 -5.13
CA LYS A 161 -0.94 22.14 -5.54
C LYS A 161 -0.76 22.32 -7.04
N TYR A 162 -1.41 21.46 -7.82
CA TYR A 162 -1.20 21.39 -9.28
C TYR A 162 -2.45 21.76 -10.07
N ASN A 163 -3.58 21.98 -9.42
CA ASN A 163 -4.89 22.22 -10.06
C ASN A 163 -5.25 21.11 -11.06
N ILE A 164 -5.00 19.85 -10.68
CA ILE A 164 -5.35 18.66 -11.46
C ILE A 164 -6.37 17.83 -10.69
N THR A 165 -7.29 17.22 -11.43
CA THR A 165 -8.24 16.25 -10.87
C THR A 165 -7.65 14.85 -10.95
N SER A 166 -7.73 14.09 -9.87
CA SER A 166 -7.39 12.66 -9.84
C SER A 166 -8.60 11.84 -9.40
N GLU A 167 -8.72 10.63 -9.93
CA GLU A 167 -9.74 9.69 -9.44
C GLU A 167 -9.27 9.07 -8.13
N TYR A 168 -10.16 9.00 -7.13
CA TYR A 168 -9.86 8.36 -5.85
C TYR A 168 -10.19 6.88 -5.94
N ILE A 169 -9.17 6.03 -6.06
CA ILE A 169 -9.32 4.58 -6.04
C ILE A 169 -8.32 4.01 -5.01
N PRO A 170 -8.78 3.64 -3.82
CA PRO A 170 -7.92 3.13 -2.76
C PRO A 170 -7.47 1.69 -2.98
N TYR A 171 -6.69 1.15 -2.05
CA TYR A 171 -6.41 -0.28 -1.97
C TYR A 171 -7.65 -1.05 -1.53
N GLY A 172 -7.65 -2.35 -1.82
CA GLY A 172 -8.65 -3.29 -1.33
C GLY A 172 -8.09 -4.19 -0.22
N ALA A 173 -9.02 -4.88 0.46
CA ALA A 173 -8.72 -6.00 1.34
C ALA A 173 -9.84 -7.05 1.26
N ASP A 174 -9.48 -8.31 1.51
CA ASP A 174 -10.42 -9.41 1.58
C ASP A 174 -10.86 -9.61 3.04
N LEU A 175 -12.16 -9.73 3.27
CA LEU A 175 -12.69 -10.17 4.55
C LEU A 175 -12.20 -11.59 4.87
N ILE A 176 -12.10 -11.91 6.15
CA ILE A 176 -11.85 -13.27 6.61
C ILE A 176 -12.99 -14.17 6.13
N SER A 177 -12.66 -15.27 5.46
CA SER A 177 -13.64 -16.26 5.03
C SER A 177 -14.26 -17.00 6.21
N GLU A 178 -15.45 -17.60 6.03
CA GLU A 178 -16.09 -18.38 7.10
C GLU A 178 -15.21 -19.54 7.59
N VAL A 179 -14.46 -20.20 6.67
CA VAL A 179 -13.52 -21.27 7.03
C VAL A 179 -12.37 -20.75 7.91
N GLU A 180 -11.82 -19.57 7.57
CA GLU A 180 -10.79 -18.93 8.40
C GLU A 180 -11.35 -18.52 9.77
N LYS A 181 -12.60 -18.04 9.85
CA LYS A 181 -13.26 -17.70 11.12
C LYS A 181 -13.42 -18.94 12.00
N GLU A 182 -13.87 -20.05 11.46
CA GLU A 182 -13.98 -21.31 12.22
C GLU A 182 -12.63 -21.75 12.79
N GLN A 183 -11.54 -21.54 12.06
CA GLN A 183 -10.18 -21.82 12.54
C GLN A 183 -9.74 -20.85 13.65
N LEU A 184 -10.10 -19.57 13.55
CA LEU A 184 -9.78 -18.54 14.54
C LEU A 184 -10.60 -18.71 15.84
N ASP A 185 -11.84 -19.18 15.74
CA ASP A 185 -12.75 -19.41 16.87
C ASP A 185 -12.58 -20.80 17.49
N ALA A 186 -11.72 -21.64 16.96
CA ALA A 186 -11.47 -22.98 17.49
C ALA A 186 -11.02 -22.91 18.97
N PRO A 187 -11.51 -23.81 19.85
CA PRO A 187 -11.16 -23.81 21.27
C PRO A 187 -9.66 -23.91 21.58
N SER A 188 -8.86 -24.36 20.58
CA SER A 188 -7.41 -24.41 20.64
C SER A 188 -6.73 -23.07 20.37
N ALA A 189 -7.44 -22.10 19.82
CA ALA A 189 -6.95 -20.74 19.65
C ALA A 189 -7.08 -20.01 21.00
N GLN A 190 -6.07 -20.16 21.86
CA GLN A 190 -5.99 -19.35 23.07
C GLN A 190 -5.94 -17.88 22.66
N LYS A 191 -6.97 -17.11 23.03
CA LYS A 191 -6.92 -15.65 22.94
C LYS A 191 -5.80 -15.16 23.85
N GLU A 192 -4.62 -15.00 23.27
CA GLU A 192 -3.50 -14.42 23.99
C GLU A 192 -3.75 -12.93 24.22
N ASP A 193 -3.39 -12.47 25.39
CA ASP A 193 -3.61 -11.07 25.80
C ASP A 193 -2.35 -10.25 25.48
N TYR A 194 -2.21 -9.81 24.23
CA TYR A 194 -1.06 -9.06 23.73
C TYR A 194 -1.44 -7.87 22.89
N PHE A 195 -0.57 -6.87 22.87
CA PHE A 195 -0.58 -5.79 21.89
C PHE A 195 0.21 -6.21 20.64
N LEU A 196 -0.18 -5.68 19.49
CA LEU A 196 0.43 -6.02 18.20
C LEU A 196 0.79 -4.78 17.41
N LEU A 197 1.98 -4.78 16.82
CA LEU A 197 2.42 -3.85 15.78
C LEU A 197 2.96 -4.65 14.61
N MET A 198 2.55 -4.31 13.39
CA MET A 198 3.12 -4.85 12.16
C MET A 198 3.55 -3.73 11.23
N ALA A 199 4.86 -3.59 10.97
CA ALA A 199 5.39 -2.56 10.10
C ALA A 199 6.78 -2.92 9.58
N ARG A 200 7.16 -2.32 8.46
CA ARG A 200 8.58 -2.22 8.08
C ARG A 200 9.29 -1.36 9.12
N MET A 201 10.51 -1.74 9.50
CA MET A 201 11.32 -1.00 10.47
C MET A 201 11.85 0.29 9.85
N GLU A 202 10.99 1.31 9.81
CA GLU A 202 11.24 2.63 9.27
C GLU A 202 10.77 3.71 10.27
N PRO A 203 11.48 4.83 10.45
CA PRO A 203 11.14 5.86 11.43
C PRO A 203 9.72 6.43 11.27
N GLU A 204 9.27 6.61 10.02
CA GLU A 204 7.94 7.14 9.71
C GLU A 204 6.78 6.22 10.13
N ASN A 205 7.06 5.01 10.56
CA ASN A 205 6.07 4.08 11.10
C ASN A 205 5.91 4.19 12.62
N ASN A 206 6.51 5.19 13.25
CA ASN A 206 6.37 5.55 14.67
C ASN A 206 6.56 4.38 15.65
N ILE A 207 7.38 3.39 15.27
CA ILE A 207 7.62 2.18 16.06
C ILE A 207 8.26 2.55 17.40
N GLU A 208 9.22 3.49 17.40
CA GLU A 208 9.88 3.97 18.59
C GLU A 208 8.89 4.61 19.58
N THR A 209 8.03 5.50 19.09
CA THR A 209 6.97 6.16 19.88
C THR A 209 6.02 5.13 20.52
N ILE A 210 5.61 4.12 19.74
CA ILE A 210 4.70 3.09 20.23
C ILE A 210 5.36 2.25 21.30
N LEU A 211 6.59 1.79 21.06
CA LEU A 211 7.28 0.94 22.03
C LEU A 211 7.73 1.72 23.28
N GLU A 212 8.07 3.01 23.16
CA GLU A 212 8.37 3.86 24.31
C GLU A 212 7.13 4.05 25.20
N GLY A 213 5.97 4.34 24.62
CA GLY A 213 4.74 4.45 25.39
C GLY A 213 4.35 3.14 26.08
N PHE A 214 4.53 1.99 25.41
CA PHE A 214 4.33 0.70 26.02
C PHE A 214 5.35 0.41 27.15
N ASN A 215 6.64 0.65 26.90
CA ASN A 215 7.71 0.46 27.90
C ASN A 215 7.48 1.28 29.17
N ASN A 216 6.92 2.50 29.04
CA ASN A 216 6.59 3.36 30.16
C ASN A 216 5.29 2.94 30.90
N SER A 217 4.52 2.00 30.35
CA SER A 217 3.28 1.53 30.95
C SER A 217 3.50 0.43 31.98
N ASN A 218 2.55 0.31 32.91
CA ASN A 218 2.49 -0.78 33.89
C ASN A 218 1.70 -1.99 33.41
N SER A 219 1.43 -2.12 32.09
CA SER A 219 0.67 -3.24 31.55
C SER A 219 1.41 -4.57 31.73
N PRO A 220 0.75 -5.64 32.24
CA PRO A 220 1.36 -6.96 32.33
C PRO A 220 1.38 -7.72 31.01
N ARG A 221 0.72 -7.18 29.96
CA ARG A 221 0.59 -7.81 28.65
C ARG A 221 1.91 -7.81 27.91
N THR A 222 2.07 -8.73 26.96
CA THR A 222 3.19 -8.70 26.02
C THR A 222 2.88 -7.79 24.84
N PHE A 223 3.93 -7.32 24.16
CA PHE A 223 3.85 -6.54 22.92
C PHE A 223 4.57 -7.29 21.80
N LYS A 224 3.84 -7.79 20.82
CA LYS A 224 4.41 -8.49 19.67
C LYS A 224 4.69 -7.50 18.54
N VAL A 225 5.92 -7.49 18.04
CA VAL A 225 6.39 -6.63 16.96
C VAL A 225 6.72 -7.49 15.74
N LEU A 226 5.96 -7.32 14.66
CA LEU A 226 6.16 -8.00 13.39
C LEU A 226 6.87 -7.07 12.40
N GLY A 227 7.95 -7.54 11.82
CA GLY A 227 8.75 -6.83 10.82
C GLY A 227 10.19 -7.29 10.86
N ASP A 228 10.88 -7.17 9.72
CA ASP A 228 12.29 -7.49 9.63
C ASP A 228 13.14 -6.40 10.31
N THR A 229 13.88 -6.79 11.33
CA THR A 229 14.79 -5.92 12.09
C THR A 229 16.22 -5.90 11.54
N GLY A 230 16.47 -6.44 10.36
CA GLY A 230 17.82 -6.53 9.76
C GLY A 230 18.39 -5.18 9.29
N ASN A 231 17.57 -4.16 9.06
CA ASN A 231 18.04 -2.84 8.68
C ASN A 231 18.57 -2.03 9.91
N ARG A 232 19.25 -0.91 9.64
CA ARG A 232 19.88 -0.08 10.68
C ARG A 232 18.89 0.41 11.74
N PHE A 233 17.69 0.83 11.34
CA PHE A 233 16.67 1.32 12.27
C PHE A 233 16.08 0.18 13.11
N GLY A 234 15.83 -0.99 12.50
CA GLY A 234 15.36 -2.17 13.20
C GLY A 234 16.34 -2.67 14.25
N GLN A 235 17.65 -2.68 13.93
CA GLN A 235 18.70 -3.02 14.90
C GLN A 235 18.74 -2.02 16.06
N TYR A 236 18.62 -0.71 15.76
CA TYR A 236 18.51 0.33 16.78
C TYR A 236 17.32 0.12 17.72
N ILE A 237 16.12 -0.10 17.17
CA ILE A 237 14.90 -0.33 17.94
C ILE A 237 15.03 -1.58 18.81
N ARG A 238 15.54 -2.68 18.26
CA ARG A 238 15.75 -3.92 19.00
C ARG A 238 16.72 -3.73 20.16
N HIS A 239 17.81 -3.00 19.96
CA HIS A 239 18.79 -2.70 21.01
C HIS A 239 18.20 -1.78 22.08
N ARG A 240 17.45 -0.75 21.69
CA ARG A 240 16.84 0.22 22.63
C ARG A 240 15.86 -0.43 23.62
N PHE A 241 15.08 -1.39 23.15
CA PHE A 241 14.02 -2.04 23.96
C PHE A 241 14.37 -3.47 24.40
N GLN A 242 15.63 -3.90 24.33
CA GLN A 242 16.06 -5.24 24.66
C GLN A 242 15.88 -5.64 26.13
N ASN A 243 15.78 -4.66 27.03
CA ASN A 243 15.65 -4.89 28.47
C ASN A 243 14.20 -5.02 28.96
N ASP A 244 13.21 -4.79 28.11
CA ASP A 244 11.80 -5.04 28.44
C ASP A 244 11.38 -6.39 27.85
N GLU A 245 11.35 -7.43 28.71
CA GLU A 245 10.99 -8.80 28.32
C GLU A 245 9.56 -8.92 27.78
N ARG A 246 8.70 -7.92 28.03
CA ARG A 246 7.33 -7.89 27.49
C ARG A 246 7.34 -7.62 25.97
N ILE A 247 8.39 -7.00 25.43
CA ILE A 247 8.50 -6.65 24.00
C ILE A 247 9.13 -7.80 23.21
N GLN A 248 8.38 -8.40 22.32
CA GLN A 248 8.76 -9.59 21.56
C GLN A 248 8.88 -9.29 20.06
N PHE A 249 10.09 -9.24 19.54
CA PHE A 249 10.35 -9.13 18.10
C PHE A 249 10.21 -10.49 17.42
N LYS A 250 9.18 -10.67 16.60
CA LYS A 250 8.82 -11.95 15.93
C LYS A 250 9.38 -12.09 14.52
N GLY A 251 10.07 -11.04 14.01
CA GLY A 251 10.52 -11.01 12.62
C GLY A 251 9.39 -10.76 11.61
N ALA A 252 9.72 -10.90 10.32
CA ALA A 252 8.72 -10.82 9.26
C ALA A 252 7.92 -12.13 9.17
N ILE A 253 6.61 -12.03 9.03
CA ILE A 253 5.71 -13.16 8.79
C ILE A 253 5.02 -12.91 7.45
N PHE A 254 5.15 -13.86 6.52
CA PHE A 254 4.56 -13.79 5.18
C PHE A 254 3.32 -14.70 5.01
N ASP A 255 3.05 -15.53 6.01
CA ASP A 255 1.86 -16.38 6.05
C ASP A 255 0.65 -15.52 6.40
N THR A 256 -0.21 -15.26 5.42
CA THR A 256 -1.40 -14.41 5.56
C THR A 256 -2.36 -14.92 6.63
N ALA A 257 -2.57 -16.24 6.74
CA ALA A 257 -3.45 -16.82 7.74
C ALA A 257 -2.92 -16.57 9.17
N LYS A 258 -1.60 -16.70 9.36
CA LYS A 258 -0.94 -16.37 10.63
C LYS A 258 -1.04 -14.89 10.98
N VAL A 259 -0.83 -14.01 9.99
CA VAL A 259 -0.94 -12.56 10.20
C VAL A 259 -2.36 -12.19 10.62
N ARG A 260 -3.38 -12.69 9.91
CA ARG A 260 -4.80 -12.48 10.23
C ARG A 260 -5.14 -12.99 11.64
N ALA A 261 -4.66 -14.19 12.00
CA ALA A 261 -4.85 -14.74 13.35
C ALA A 261 -4.22 -13.85 14.43
N LEU A 262 -3.01 -13.34 14.19
CA LEU A 262 -2.35 -12.44 15.14
C LEU A 262 -3.08 -11.10 15.27
N GLN A 263 -3.61 -10.55 14.18
CA GLN A 263 -4.39 -9.31 14.19
C GLN A 263 -5.73 -9.50 14.92
N ASN A 264 -6.48 -10.55 14.60
CA ASN A 264 -7.77 -10.88 15.20
C ASN A 264 -7.66 -11.12 16.72
N ASN A 265 -6.65 -11.88 17.14
CA ASN A 265 -6.46 -12.24 18.56
C ASN A 265 -5.76 -11.14 19.38
N SER A 266 -5.23 -10.09 18.76
CA SER A 266 -4.59 -9.00 19.50
C SER A 266 -5.58 -8.26 20.40
N TYR A 267 -5.12 -7.85 21.58
CA TYR A 267 -5.90 -6.99 22.47
C TYR A 267 -6.15 -5.63 21.85
N LEU A 268 -5.11 -5.04 21.29
CA LEU A 268 -5.12 -3.79 20.53
C LEU A 268 -4.00 -3.85 19.47
N TYR A 269 -4.35 -3.53 18.23
CA TYR A 269 -3.41 -3.42 17.13
C TYR A 269 -2.97 -1.97 16.94
N PHE A 270 -1.65 -1.73 17.02
CA PHE A 270 -1.07 -0.39 16.82
C PHE A 270 -0.66 -0.18 15.37
N HIS A 271 -1.17 0.87 14.76
CA HIS A 271 -0.86 1.28 13.39
C HIS A 271 -0.15 2.63 13.39
N GLY A 272 1.18 2.62 13.26
CA GLY A 272 2.02 3.81 13.40
C GLY A 272 2.29 4.58 12.12
N HIS A 273 1.86 4.11 10.95
CA HIS A 273 2.20 4.74 9.66
C HIS A 273 1.70 6.18 9.60
N SER A 274 2.61 7.11 9.22
CA SER A 274 2.30 8.55 9.15
C SER A 274 2.48 9.15 7.76
N VAL A 275 3.05 8.41 6.81
CA VAL A 275 3.31 8.84 5.44
C VAL A 275 2.89 7.73 4.47
N GLY A 276 2.25 8.09 3.38
CA GLY A 276 1.76 7.18 2.36
C GLY A 276 0.32 7.51 1.97
N GLY A 277 -0.29 6.68 1.15
CA GLY A 277 -1.70 6.74 0.81
C GLY A 277 -2.55 5.89 1.76
N THR A 278 -3.55 5.20 1.21
CA THR A 278 -4.28 4.15 1.93
C THR A 278 -3.33 2.99 2.19
N ASN A 279 -3.13 2.64 3.45
CA ASN A 279 -2.13 1.64 3.82
C ASN A 279 -2.74 0.22 3.78
N PRO A 280 -2.21 -0.73 2.96
CA PRO A 280 -2.74 -2.09 2.90
C PRO A 280 -2.77 -2.80 4.26
N SER A 281 -1.73 -2.65 5.10
CA SER A 281 -1.70 -3.32 6.41
C SER A 281 -2.74 -2.78 7.39
N LEU A 282 -3.23 -1.54 7.19
CA LEU A 282 -4.36 -1.01 7.95
C LEU A 282 -5.66 -1.67 7.51
N LEU A 283 -5.89 -1.78 6.21
CA LEU A 283 -7.08 -2.45 5.68
C LEU A 283 -7.12 -3.93 6.05
N GLU A 284 -5.97 -4.60 6.02
CA GLU A 284 -5.82 -5.99 6.47
C GLU A 284 -6.17 -6.14 7.95
N ALA A 285 -5.72 -5.21 8.81
CA ALA A 285 -6.08 -5.23 10.24
C ALA A 285 -7.58 -4.98 10.46
N MET A 286 -8.20 -4.05 9.70
CA MET A 286 -9.65 -3.85 9.71
C MET A 286 -10.40 -5.11 9.27
N ALA A 287 -9.96 -5.75 8.18
CA ALA A 287 -10.53 -6.98 7.64
C ALA A 287 -10.36 -8.18 8.60
N SER A 288 -9.32 -8.17 9.42
CA SER A 288 -9.02 -9.17 10.43
C SER A 288 -9.71 -8.93 11.78
N GLU A 289 -10.69 -8.05 11.83
CA GLU A 289 -11.46 -7.73 13.05
C GLU A 289 -10.59 -7.21 14.22
N ALA A 290 -9.44 -6.60 13.92
CA ALA A 290 -8.60 -6.01 14.94
C ALA A 290 -9.22 -4.72 15.53
N LEU A 291 -9.11 -4.54 16.85
CA LEU A 291 -9.33 -3.24 17.49
C LEU A 291 -8.08 -2.39 17.25
N ILE A 292 -8.22 -1.18 16.73
CA ILE A 292 -7.10 -0.40 16.18
C ILE A 292 -6.83 0.84 17.03
N ALA A 293 -5.55 1.06 17.34
CA ALA A 293 -4.97 2.33 17.76
C ALA A 293 -4.04 2.84 16.66
N ALA A 294 -4.38 3.97 16.03
CA ALA A 294 -3.64 4.51 14.91
C ALA A 294 -2.93 5.82 15.26
N HIS A 295 -1.78 6.08 14.61
CA HIS A 295 -1.14 7.39 14.70
C HIS A 295 -2.08 8.47 14.18
N ASP A 296 -2.22 9.57 14.93
CA ASP A 296 -3.10 10.70 14.61
C ASP A 296 -2.54 11.50 13.43
N ASN A 297 -3.04 11.17 12.24
CA ASN A 297 -2.72 11.88 11.02
C ASN A 297 -3.89 11.80 10.01
N PRO A 298 -3.92 12.70 9.01
CA PRO A 298 -5.02 12.76 8.05
C PRO A 298 -5.24 11.46 7.25
N PHE A 299 -4.18 10.69 6.95
CA PHE A 299 -4.30 9.44 6.18
C PHE A 299 -5.08 8.38 6.96
N ASN A 300 -4.69 8.12 8.21
CA ASN A 300 -5.37 7.16 9.07
C ASN A 300 -6.80 7.61 9.39
N LYS A 301 -7.00 8.92 9.67
CA LYS A 301 -8.33 9.48 9.93
C LYS A 301 -9.26 9.38 8.73
N SER A 302 -8.76 9.52 7.50
CA SER A 302 -9.58 9.42 6.29
C SER A 302 -10.13 8.01 6.03
N VAL A 303 -9.52 6.98 6.61
CA VAL A 303 -9.94 5.58 6.52
C VAL A 303 -10.76 5.15 7.74
N LEU A 304 -10.24 5.43 8.93
CA LEU A 304 -10.82 4.92 10.18
C LEU A 304 -11.94 5.81 10.74
N HIS A 305 -11.91 7.11 10.46
CA HIS A 305 -12.83 8.10 11.03
C HIS A 305 -12.82 8.03 12.59
N SER A 306 -13.99 7.82 13.21
CA SER A 306 -14.15 7.64 14.66
C SER A 306 -14.02 6.18 15.12
N ASP A 307 -13.73 5.25 14.23
CA ASP A 307 -13.75 3.82 14.51
C ASP A 307 -12.36 3.26 14.85
N ALA A 308 -11.55 4.06 15.53
CA ALA A 308 -10.26 3.71 16.10
C ALA A 308 -9.89 4.64 17.25
N PHE A 309 -8.94 4.21 18.08
CA PHE A 309 -8.23 5.11 18.99
C PHE A 309 -7.09 5.81 18.24
N TYR A 310 -6.69 6.98 18.75
CA TYR A 310 -5.61 7.76 18.12
C TYR A 310 -4.56 8.17 19.15
N PHE A 311 -3.29 8.16 18.73
CA PHE A 311 -2.16 8.64 19.51
C PHE A 311 -1.24 9.53 18.66
N SER A 312 -0.58 10.50 19.29
CA SER A 312 0.38 11.40 18.64
C SER A 312 1.79 11.23 19.19
N ASP A 313 1.92 10.71 20.41
CA ASP A 313 3.17 10.57 21.13
C ASP A 313 3.17 9.36 22.08
N ALA A 314 4.29 9.13 22.76
CA ALA A 314 4.46 8.02 23.67
C ALA A 314 3.50 8.10 24.88
N SER A 315 3.15 9.27 25.35
CA SER A 315 2.21 9.40 26.48
C SER A 315 0.79 9.01 26.08
N GLY A 316 0.37 9.33 24.87
CA GLY A 316 -0.90 8.88 24.30
C GLY A 316 -0.93 7.36 24.14
N VAL A 317 0.15 6.73 23.68
CA VAL A 317 0.26 5.26 23.62
C VAL A 317 0.18 4.64 25.01
N GLN A 318 0.94 5.16 25.99
CA GLN A 318 0.88 4.70 27.38
C GLN A 318 -0.55 4.74 27.92
N HIS A 319 -1.24 5.87 27.73
CA HIS A 319 -2.63 6.03 28.14
C HIS A 319 -3.54 4.96 27.52
N LEU A 320 -3.43 4.72 26.22
CA LEU A 320 -4.23 3.69 25.53
C LEU A 320 -3.93 2.28 26.06
N VAL A 321 -2.66 1.95 26.28
CA VAL A 321 -2.22 0.66 26.84
C VAL A 321 -2.83 0.40 28.22
N GLU A 322 -2.96 1.43 29.04
CA GLU A 322 -3.44 1.33 30.42
C GLU A 322 -4.97 1.41 30.56
N THR A 323 -5.66 2.10 29.63
CA THR A 323 -7.08 2.46 29.80
C THR A 323 -8.04 1.77 28.86
N VAL A 324 -7.60 1.33 27.67
CA VAL A 324 -8.50 0.67 26.71
C VAL A 324 -9.05 -0.62 27.30
N GLN A 325 -10.37 -0.73 27.30
CA GLN A 325 -11.10 -1.91 27.74
C GLN A 325 -12.01 -2.35 26.61
N ARG A 326 -12.12 -3.66 26.33
CA ARG A 326 -12.99 -4.20 25.29
C ARG A 326 -14.47 -4.13 25.71
N LYS A 327 -15.07 -2.95 25.59
CA LYS A 327 -16.50 -2.68 25.85
C LYS A 327 -17.32 -2.79 24.55
N GLU A 328 -18.60 -2.48 24.65
CA GLU A 328 -19.50 -2.50 23.49
C GLU A 328 -19.15 -1.45 22.43
N THR A 329 -18.66 -0.28 22.86
CA THR A 329 -18.22 0.78 21.93
C THR A 329 -17.09 0.31 21.02
N GLU A 330 -16.11 -0.40 21.58
CA GLU A 330 -14.99 -0.95 20.83
C GLU A 330 -15.42 -2.05 19.85
N ARG A 331 -16.43 -2.84 20.22
CA ARG A 331 -17.04 -3.82 19.30
C ARG A 331 -17.72 -3.13 18.11
N ASN A 332 -18.34 -1.97 18.32
CA ASN A 332 -18.93 -1.19 17.25
C ASN A 332 -17.87 -0.60 16.31
N MET A 333 -16.73 -0.13 16.83
CA MET A 333 -15.59 0.29 16.00
C MET A 333 -15.15 -0.83 15.05
N VAL A 334 -14.97 -2.04 15.56
CA VAL A 334 -14.58 -3.20 14.74
C VAL A 334 -15.64 -3.50 13.68
N LYS A 335 -16.94 -3.55 14.05
CA LYS A 335 -18.03 -3.79 13.11
C LYS A 335 -18.11 -2.73 12.01
N ASN A 336 -17.94 -1.45 12.36
CA ASN A 336 -17.94 -0.36 11.40
C ASN A 336 -16.74 -0.46 10.44
N ASN A 337 -15.57 -0.84 10.93
CA ASN A 337 -14.40 -1.08 10.09
C ASN A 337 -14.62 -2.25 9.14
N LEU A 338 -15.20 -3.37 9.57
CA LEU A 338 -15.59 -4.47 8.68
C LEU A 338 -16.58 -4.03 7.61
N HIS A 339 -17.56 -3.20 7.98
CA HIS A 339 -18.50 -2.64 7.02
C HIS A 339 -17.79 -1.77 5.96
N LYS A 340 -16.79 -0.96 6.36
CA LYS A 340 -15.98 -0.20 5.40
C LYS A 340 -15.23 -1.13 4.44
N ILE A 341 -14.64 -2.23 4.94
CA ILE A 341 -13.99 -3.20 4.06
C ILE A 341 -14.98 -3.80 3.08
N ALA A 342 -16.14 -4.27 3.56
CA ALA A 342 -17.15 -4.91 2.71
C ALA A 342 -17.68 -4.01 1.60
N PHE A 343 -17.85 -2.70 1.86
CA PHE A 343 -18.54 -1.80 0.95
C PHE A 343 -17.66 -0.73 0.28
N GLN A 344 -16.50 -0.41 0.86
CA GLN A 344 -15.64 0.64 0.34
C GLN A 344 -14.29 0.14 -0.16
N PHE A 345 -13.72 -0.87 0.51
CA PHE A 345 -12.36 -1.34 0.27
C PHE A 345 -12.29 -2.81 -0.16
N ASN A 346 -13.38 -3.41 -0.69
CA ASN A 346 -13.32 -4.75 -1.25
C ASN A 346 -12.71 -4.75 -2.67
N TRP A 347 -11.98 -5.80 -3.00
CA TRP A 347 -11.25 -5.90 -4.26
C TRP A 347 -12.17 -5.87 -5.50
N GLU A 348 -13.37 -6.46 -5.44
CA GLU A 348 -14.31 -6.44 -6.55
C GLU A 348 -14.68 -5.00 -6.94
N LYS A 349 -15.03 -4.17 -5.95
CA LYS A 349 -15.33 -2.75 -6.14
C LYS A 349 -14.12 -2.01 -6.70
N ILE A 350 -12.92 -2.21 -6.12
CA ILE A 350 -11.70 -1.54 -6.55
C ILE A 350 -11.37 -1.87 -8.01
N VAL A 351 -11.47 -3.14 -8.41
CA VAL A 351 -11.28 -3.57 -9.80
C VAL A 351 -12.32 -2.93 -10.72
N ASN A 352 -13.58 -2.83 -10.30
CA ASN A 352 -14.64 -2.18 -11.07
C ASN A 352 -14.36 -0.68 -11.27
N GLU A 353 -13.88 0.01 -10.25
CA GLU A 353 -13.50 1.43 -10.30
C GLU A 353 -12.30 1.65 -11.23
N TYR A 354 -11.27 0.80 -11.13
CA TYR A 354 -10.13 0.83 -12.07
C TYR A 354 -10.58 0.65 -13.51
N GLU A 355 -11.42 -0.37 -13.79
CA GLU A 355 -11.91 -0.62 -15.14
C GLU A 355 -12.72 0.56 -15.67
N ALA A 356 -13.69 1.07 -14.89
CA ALA A 356 -14.53 2.18 -15.30
C ALA A 356 -13.69 3.42 -15.65
N PHE A 357 -12.72 3.76 -14.78
CA PHE A 357 -11.84 4.90 -15.01
C PHE A 357 -10.91 4.69 -16.22
N ILE A 358 -10.35 3.50 -16.42
CA ILE A 358 -9.51 3.16 -17.58
C ILE A 358 -10.31 3.32 -18.89
N VAL A 359 -11.56 2.85 -18.91
CA VAL A 359 -12.44 2.97 -20.09
C VAL A 359 -12.75 4.43 -20.38
N GLU A 360 -13.11 5.21 -19.38
CA GLU A 360 -13.39 6.64 -19.48
C GLU A 360 -12.18 7.41 -20.02
N CYS A 361 -10.99 7.18 -19.45
CA CYS A 361 -9.74 7.81 -19.90
C CYS A 361 -9.42 7.50 -21.36
N TYR A 362 -9.60 6.26 -21.76
CA TYR A 362 -9.36 5.86 -23.15
C TYR A 362 -10.34 6.53 -24.13
N GLN A 363 -11.62 6.60 -23.77
CA GLN A 363 -12.66 7.24 -24.58
C GLN A 363 -12.42 8.75 -24.71
N SER A 364 -12.14 9.44 -23.59
CA SER A 364 -11.86 10.87 -23.57
C SER A 364 -10.70 11.24 -24.46
N LEU A 365 -9.58 10.51 -24.36
CA LEU A 365 -8.39 10.79 -25.18
C LEU A 365 -8.63 10.58 -26.68
N ASN A 366 -9.44 9.59 -27.06
CA ASN A 366 -9.79 9.34 -28.45
C ASN A 366 -10.75 10.40 -29.00
N HIS A 367 -11.68 10.88 -28.18
CA HIS A 367 -12.59 11.94 -28.58
C HIS A 367 -11.86 13.28 -28.84
N GLU A 368 -10.95 13.66 -27.95
CA GLU A 368 -10.10 14.85 -28.14
C GLU A 368 -9.26 14.77 -29.42
N ARG A 369 -8.73 13.58 -29.74
CA ARG A 369 -7.97 13.37 -30.99
C ARG A 369 -8.84 13.55 -32.23
N VAL A 370 -10.06 13.03 -32.23
CA VAL A 370 -10.97 13.20 -33.38
C VAL A 370 -11.26 14.69 -33.62
N ILE A 371 -11.52 15.47 -32.57
CA ILE A 371 -11.79 16.91 -32.66
C ILE A 371 -10.54 17.67 -33.16
N SER A 372 -9.34 17.26 -32.75
CA SER A 372 -8.10 17.94 -33.18
C SER A 372 -7.69 17.68 -34.61
N TYR A 373 -8.33 16.74 -35.31
CA TYR A 373 -8.14 16.44 -36.75
C TYR A 373 -9.21 17.04 -37.64
N GLN A 374 -10.24 17.68 -37.06
CA GLN A 374 -11.25 18.49 -37.76
C GLN A 374 -10.86 19.98 -37.73
#